data_b454c57444a6d88362def924ff095d93
#
_entry.id   b454c57444a6d88362def924ff095d93
#
_cell.length_a   1.000
_cell.length_b   1.000
_cell.length_c   1.000
_cell.angle_alpha   90.00
_cell.angle_beta   90.00
_cell.angle_gamma   90.00
#
_symmetry.space_group_name_H-M   'P 1'
#
loop_
_entity.id
_entity.type
_entity.pdbx_description
1 polymer ?
#
loop_
_entity_poly.entity_id
_entity_poly.type
_entity_poly.pdbx_seq_one_letter_code
_entity_poly.pdbx_strand_id
1 'polypeptide(L)'
;MPARTASREVLHAQAVQDIARVRFAYPNERYPYFKTYTNHPERTMGVRTPRGTVVYPDIVVVQDPENIVKILGEVETAETVTEDEAHEWKLFAELGPLYLYVPTGYAEEAQRLCKKMKVPVVGIRTWRYLLGMDEIEVEDYYTTWSGLEDLAPGPIGRILKRYLETRPTV
;
A
#
# COMPACT_ATOMS: atom_id res chain seq x y z
N MET A 1 -8.03 16.27 7.11
CA MET A 1 -8.61 14.97 6.69
C MET A 1 -10.11 15.07 6.60
N PRO A 2 -10.71 14.76 5.46
CA PRO A 2 -12.15 14.58 5.43
C PRO A 2 -12.52 13.40 6.36
N ALA A 3 -13.39 13.65 7.32
CA ALA A 3 -13.85 12.60 8.22
C ALA A 3 -14.72 11.60 7.43
N ARG A 4 -14.38 10.32 7.52
CA ARG A 4 -15.24 9.25 7.00
C ARG A 4 -16.51 9.17 7.86
N THR A 5 -17.64 8.86 7.25
CA THR A 5 -18.84 8.48 8.01
C THR A 5 -18.59 7.20 8.80
N ALA A 6 -19.36 6.95 9.86
CA ALA A 6 -19.18 5.74 10.69
C ALA A 6 -19.23 4.45 9.88
N SER A 7 -20.14 4.36 8.89
CA SER A 7 -20.22 3.20 7.98
C SER A 7 -19.01 3.07 7.07
N ARG A 8 -18.41 4.18 6.65
CA ARG A 8 -17.18 4.19 5.84
C ARG A 8 -15.95 3.83 6.67
N GLU A 9 -15.90 4.19 7.93
CA GLU A 9 -14.83 3.75 8.83
C GLU A 9 -14.83 2.24 9.03
N VAL A 10 -16.01 1.61 9.19
CA VAL A 10 -16.16 0.16 9.28
C VAL A 10 -15.71 -0.50 7.97
N LEU A 11 -16.15 0.01 6.83
CA LEU A 11 -15.73 -0.49 5.51
C LEU A 11 -14.22 -0.34 5.30
N HIS A 12 -13.66 0.81 5.65
CA HIS A 12 -12.22 1.06 5.57
C HIS A 12 -11.43 0.06 6.41
N ALA A 13 -11.79 -0.11 7.69
CA ALA A 13 -11.11 -1.05 8.58
C ALA A 13 -11.19 -2.49 8.06
N GLN A 14 -12.34 -2.92 7.55
CA GLN A 14 -12.51 -4.23 6.94
C GLN A 14 -11.63 -4.38 5.68
N ALA A 15 -11.62 -3.39 4.80
CA ALA A 15 -10.79 -3.41 3.59
C ALA A 15 -9.29 -3.48 3.93
N VAL A 16 -8.82 -2.74 4.94
CA VAL A 16 -7.43 -2.82 5.41
C VAL A 16 -7.07 -4.25 5.82
N GLN A 17 -7.91 -4.90 6.62
CA GLN A 17 -7.68 -6.27 7.08
C GLN A 17 -7.68 -7.26 5.92
N ASP A 18 -8.65 -7.17 5.02
CA ASP A 18 -8.79 -8.10 3.90
C ASP A 18 -7.67 -7.92 2.86
N ILE A 19 -7.28 -6.68 2.55
CA ILE A 19 -6.14 -6.40 1.65
C ILE A 19 -4.85 -6.91 2.27
N ALA A 20 -4.61 -6.68 3.57
CA ALA A 20 -3.44 -7.20 4.25
C ALA A 20 -3.37 -8.73 4.15
N ARG A 21 -4.49 -9.41 4.33
CA ARG A 21 -4.58 -10.87 4.24
C ARG A 21 -4.28 -11.41 2.84
N VAL A 22 -4.76 -10.75 1.78
CA VAL A 22 -4.60 -11.26 0.40
C VAL A 22 -3.33 -10.79 -0.29
N ARG A 23 -2.77 -9.65 0.09
CA ARG A 23 -1.61 -9.05 -0.59
C ARG A 23 -0.35 -8.95 0.27
N PHE A 24 -0.47 -9.04 1.57
CA PHE A 24 0.64 -8.92 2.53
C PHE A 24 0.67 -10.08 3.52
N ALA A 25 0.50 -11.31 3.01
CA ALA A 25 0.52 -12.54 3.81
C ALA A 25 1.95 -12.90 4.25
N TYR A 26 2.50 -12.13 5.16
CA TYR A 26 3.81 -12.37 5.76
C TYR A 26 3.68 -12.75 7.25
N PRO A 27 4.57 -13.60 7.78
CA PRO A 27 5.66 -14.29 7.10
C PRO A 27 5.19 -15.39 6.15
N ASN A 28 6.03 -15.73 5.17
CA ASN A 28 5.83 -16.87 4.27
C ASN A 28 7.16 -17.55 3.95
N GLU A 29 7.15 -18.59 3.15
CA GLU A 29 8.38 -19.35 2.83
C GLU A 29 9.46 -18.48 2.17
N ARG A 30 9.06 -17.54 1.31
CA ARG A 30 9.99 -16.68 0.60
C ARG A 30 10.54 -15.55 1.49
N TYR A 31 9.71 -15.05 2.40
CA TYR A 31 10.04 -13.95 3.30
C TYR A 31 9.73 -14.33 4.76
N PRO A 32 10.52 -15.24 5.34
CA PRO A 32 10.24 -15.76 6.69
C PRO A 32 10.44 -14.75 7.81
N TYR A 33 11.18 -13.67 7.55
CA TYR A 33 11.46 -12.60 8.53
C TYR A 33 10.60 -11.36 8.34
N PHE A 34 9.68 -11.36 7.36
CA PHE A 34 8.73 -10.28 7.20
C PHE A 34 7.53 -10.47 8.12
N LYS A 35 6.99 -9.36 8.61
CA LYS A 35 5.78 -9.36 9.42
C LYS A 35 4.87 -8.20 9.01
N THR A 36 3.58 -8.49 8.86
CA THR A 36 2.56 -7.52 8.48
C THR A 36 1.80 -7.03 9.71
N TYR A 37 1.68 -5.71 9.80
CA TYR A 37 0.85 -5.04 10.80
C TYR A 37 -0.20 -4.20 10.11
N THR A 38 -1.36 -4.09 10.72
CA THR A 38 -2.44 -3.20 10.30
C THR A 38 -2.76 -2.19 11.40
N ASN A 39 -3.11 -0.97 11.02
CA ASN A 39 -3.39 0.11 11.97
C ASN A 39 -4.89 0.47 12.02
N HIS A 40 -5.74 -0.37 11.46
CA HIS A 40 -7.19 -0.29 11.56
C HIS A 40 -7.79 -1.68 11.80
N PRO A 41 -8.78 -1.80 12.68
CA PRO A 41 -9.40 -0.73 13.48
C PRO A 41 -8.50 -0.15 14.58
N GLU A 42 -7.42 -0.84 14.95
CA GLU A 42 -6.52 -0.44 16.03
C GLU A 42 -5.10 -0.19 15.51
N ARG A 43 -4.43 0.80 16.08
CA ARG A 43 -3.02 1.08 15.78
C ARG A 43 -2.13 0.02 16.43
N THR A 44 -1.35 -0.70 15.61
CA THR A 44 -0.46 -1.77 16.08
C THR A 44 1.02 -1.53 15.76
N MET A 45 1.31 -0.79 14.70
CA MET A 45 2.69 -0.49 14.30
C MET A 45 2.80 0.93 13.74
N GLY A 46 3.46 1.81 14.48
CA GLY A 46 3.82 3.13 14.02
C GLY A 46 5.16 3.15 13.28
N VAL A 47 5.32 4.12 12.40
CA VAL A 47 6.55 4.40 11.68
C VAL A 47 7.08 5.76 12.11
N ARG A 48 8.35 5.81 12.51
CA ARG A 48 8.97 7.06 12.95
C ARG A 48 9.45 7.86 11.75
N THR A 49 9.07 9.13 11.70
CA THR A 49 9.56 10.07 10.70
C THR A 49 10.97 10.59 11.08
N PRO A 50 11.72 11.16 10.13
CA PRO A 50 13.03 11.79 10.43
C PRO A 50 12.93 12.92 11.46
N ARG A 51 11.76 13.53 11.62
CA ARG A 51 11.50 14.59 12.64
C ARG A 51 11.19 14.03 14.03
N GLY A 52 11.13 12.71 14.16
CA GLY A 52 10.86 12.03 15.43
C GLY A 52 9.38 11.82 15.75
N THR A 53 8.45 12.27 14.90
CA THR A 53 7.03 11.96 15.04
C THR A 53 6.73 10.53 14.61
N VAL A 54 5.65 9.95 15.14
CA VAL A 54 5.20 8.62 14.75
C VAL A 54 3.91 8.76 13.94
N VAL A 55 3.89 8.11 12.76
CA VAL A 55 2.73 8.04 11.88
C VAL A 55 2.28 6.60 11.73
N TYR A 56 1.03 6.41 11.29
CA TYR A 56 0.40 5.09 11.26
C TYR A 56 -0.19 4.79 9.87
N PRO A 57 0.64 4.38 8.89
CA PRO A 57 0.12 3.87 7.64
C PRO A 57 -0.84 2.70 7.87
N ASP A 58 -1.83 2.53 7.03
CA ASP A 58 -2.85 1.49 7.20
C ASP A 58 -2.26 0.08 7.29
N ILE A 59 -1.25 -0.20 6.46
CA ILE A 59 -0.53 -1.47 6.43
C ILE A 59 0.97 -1.19 6.49
N VAL A 60 1.65 -1.87 7.41
CA VAL A 60 3.11 -1.77 7.58
C VAL A 60 3.71 -3.17 7.55
N VAL A 61 4.62 -3.41 6.63
CA VAL A 61 5.42 -4.63 6.58
C VAL A 61 6.83 -4.31 7.04
N VAL A 62 7.29 -5.01 8.04
CA VAL A 62 8.63 -4.86 8.59
C VAL A 62 9.42 -6.14 8.49
N GLN A 63 10.73 -6.03 8.55
CA GLN A 63 11.64 -7.16 8.66
C GLN A 63 12.16 -7.27 10.10
N ASP A 64 11.91 -8.43 10.73
CA ASP A 64 12.45 -8.75 12.04
C ASP A 64 13.95 -9.02 11.98
N PRO A 65 14.67 -8.85 13.10
CA PRO A 65 14.21 -8.45 14.44
C PRO A 65 14.16 -6.93 14.68
N GLU A 66 14.70 -6.12 13.78
CA GLU A 66 14.89 -4.66 13.98
C GLU A 66 13.70 -3.81 13.51
N ASN A 67 12.62 -4.44 13.07
CA ASN A 67 11.43 -3.77 12.52
C ASN A 67 11.77 -2.78 11.39
N ILE A 68 12.63 -3.21 10.47
CA ILE A 68 12.99 -2.39 9.30
C ILE A 68 11.79 -2.34 8.36
N VAL A 69 11.30 -1.14 8.07
CA VAL A 69 10.18 -0.94 7.14
C VAL A 69 10.54 -1.43 5.74
N LYS A 70 9.74 -2.34 5.21
CA LYS A 70 9.92 -2.92 3.87
C LYS A 70 8.84 -2.51 2.89
N ILE A 71 7.59 -2.44 3.33
CA ILE A 71 6.46 -2.06 2.50
C ILE A 71 5.47 -1.26 3.35
N LEU A 72 4.86 -0.26 2.73
CA LEU A 72 3.76 0.49 3.30
C LEU A 72 2.54 0.38 2.37
N GLY A 73 1.36 0.29 2.94
CA GLY A 73 0.10 0.30 2.21
C GLY A 73 -0.86 1.33 2.78
N GLU A 74 -1.47 2.10 1.90
CA GLU A 74 -2.58 2.99 2.23
C GLU A 74 -3.84 2.52 1.51
N VAL A 75 -4.93 2.43 2.23
CA VAL A 75 -6.23 2.00 1.72
C VAL A 75 -7.18 3.17 1.76
N GLU A 76 -7.64 3.59 0.60
CA GLU A 76 -8.54 4.73 0.47
C GLU A 76 -9.99 4.27 0.25
N THR A 77 -10.91 5.11 0.65
CA THR A 77 -12.32 5.04 0.26
C THR A 77 -12.59 6.10 -0.81
N ALA A 78 -13.80 6.12 -1.38
CA ALA A 78 -14.16 7.11 -2.40
C ALA A 78 -14.00 8.56 -1.91
N GLU A 79 -14.22 8.81 -0.62
CA GLU A 79 -14.11 10.15 -0.05
C GLU A 79 -12.68 10.61 0.20
N THR A 80 -11.71 9.69 0.22
CA THR A 80 -10.33 10.00 0.61
C THR A 80 -9.34 9.95 -0.54
N VAL A 81 -9.78 9.66 -1.78
CA VAL A 81 -8.95 9.86 -2.97
C VAL A 81 -8.96 11.34 -3.33
N THR A 82 -8.20 12.13 -2.59
CA THR A 82 -8.19 13.59 -2.64
C THR A 82 -6.77 14.14 -2.60
N GLU A 83 -6.64 15.42 -2.95
CA GLU A 83 -5.36 16.12 -2.89
C GLU A 83 -4.83 16.25 -1.46
N ASP A 84 -5.73 16.43 -0.48
CA ASP A 84 -5.35 16.49 0.93
C ASP A 84 -4.71 15.17 1.40
N GLU A 85 -5.30 14.04 1.04
CA GLU A 85 -4.72 12.73 1.33
C GLU A 85 -3.41 12.48 0.57
N ALA A 86 -3.26 13.03 -0.62
CA ALA A 86 -2.01 12.89 -1.38
C ALA A 86 -0.80 13.52 -0.67
N HIS A 87 -0.99 14.48 0.20
CA HIS A 87 0.08 14.99 1.07
C HIS A 87 0.54 13.92 2.06
N GLU A 88 -0.38 13.14 2.62
CA GLU A 88 -0.05 12.04 3.52
C GLU A 88 0.62 10.90 2.75
N TRP A 89 0.13 10.55 1.57
CA TRP A 89 0.79 9.56 0.71
C TRP A 89 2.25 9.94 0.41
N LYS A 90 2.50 11.22 0.17
CA LYS A 90 3.85 11.73 -0.10
C LYS A 90 4.76 11.52 1.11
N LEU A 91 4.28 11.81 2.30
CA LEU A 91 5.02 11.56 3.54
C LEU A 91 5.34 10.08 3.70
N PHE A 92 4.36 9.20 3.50
CA PHE A 92 4.58 7.76 3.62
C PHE A 92 5.53 7.20 2.56
N ALA A 93 5.45 7.70 1.33
CA ALA A 93 6.37 7.32 0.26
C ALA A 93 7.84 7.67 0.55
N GLU A 94 8.10 8.65 1.41
CA GLU A 94 9.44 8.99 1.89
C GLU A 94 9.93 8.02 2.99
N LEU A 95 9.00 7.33 3.67
CA LEU A 95 9.33 6.41 4.77
C LEU A 95 9.56 4.98 4.30
N GLY A 96 9.05 4.60 3.14
CA GLY A 96 9.21 3.27 2.57
C GLY A 96 8.46 3.10 1.25
N PRO A 97 8.65 1.95 0.57
CA PRO A 97 7.92 1.63 -0.65
C PRO A 97 6.41 1.61 -0.41
N LEU A 98 5.69 2.55 -1.03
CA LEU A 98 4.26 2.75 -0.79
C LEU A 98 3.40 2.17 -1.92
N TYR A 99 2.43 1.35 -1.55
CA TYR A 99 1.33 0.91 -2.39
C TYR A 99 0.03 1.62 -2.00
N LEU A 100 -0.68 2.14 -2.98
CA LEU A 100 -2.03 2.70 -2.79
C LEU A 100 -3.09 1.69 -3.23
N TYR A 101 -4.08 1.52 -2.41
CA TYR A 101 -5.27 0.71 -2.66
C TYR A 101 -6.48 1.62 -2.70
N VAL A 102 -7.07 1.80 -3.87
CA VAL A 102 -8.20 2.70 -4.09
C VAL A 102 -9.42 1.92 -4.61
N PRO A 103 -10.64 2.39 -4.35
CA PRO A 103 -11.81 1.70 -4.87
C PRO A 103 -11.76 1.59 -6.40
N THR A 104 -12.33 0.52 -6.96
CA THR A 104 -12.49 0.36 -8.40
C THR A 104 -13.15 1.59 -9.01
N GLY A 105 -12.56 2.13 -10.07
CA GLY A 105 -12.98 3.38 -10.71
C GLY A 105 -12.22 4.63 -10.25
N TYR A 106 -11.37 4.54 -9.22
CA TYR A 106 -10.60 5.68 -8.69
C TYR A 106 -9.10 5.64 -9.00
N ALA A 107 -8.64 4.61 -9.70
CA ALA A 107 -7.20 4.44 -9.97
C ALA A 107 -6.62 5.56 -10.86
N GLU A 108 -7.36 5.99 -11.86
CA GLU A 108 -6.94 7.09 -12.76
C GLU A 108 -6.79 8.40 -11.99
N GLU A 109 -7.74 8.72 -11.11
CA GLU A 109 -7.67 9.91 -10.25
C GLU A 109 -6.51 9.82 -9.26
N ALA A 110 -6.30 8.66 -8.63
CA ALA A 110 -5.16 8.44 -7.74
C ALA A 110 -3.83 8.65 -8.49
N GLN A 111 -3.70 8.13 -9.70
CA GLN A 111 -2.51 8.33 -10.53
C GLN A 111 -2.31 9.80 -10.90
N ARG A 112 -3.39 10.50 -11.25
CA ARG A 112 -3.34 11.94 -11.53
C ARG A 112 -2.84 12.73 -10.32
N LEU A 113 -3.35 12.43 -9.13
CA LEU A 113 -2.94 13.06 -7.88
C LEU A 113 -1.47 12.75 -7.56
N CYS A 114 -1.03 11.51 -7.74
CA CYS A 114 0.37 11.13 -7.53
C CYS A 114 1.31 11.90 -8.46
N LYS A 115 0.95 12.08 -9.72
CA LYS A 115 1.74 12.88 -10.68
C LYS A 115 1.76 14.36 -10.29
N LYS A 116 0.61 14.93 -9.97
CA LYS A 116 0.46 16.34 -9.58
C LYS A 116 1.27 16.65 -8.32
N MET A 117 1.16 15.81 -7.31
CA MET A 117 1.78 16.02 -5.99
C MET A 117 3.20 15.44 -5.91
N LYS A 118 3.67 14.78 -6.97
CA LYS A 118 4.97 14.11 -7.02
C LYS A 118 5.14 13.06 -5.91
N VAL A 119 4.15 12.18 -5.80
CA VAL A 119 4.17 11.04 -4.87
C VAL A 119 4.79 9.84 -5.59
N PRO A 120 5.98 9.37 -5.17
CA PRO A 120 6.66 8.25 -5.82
C PRO A 120 6.10 6.91 -5.33
N VAL A 121 4.86 6.58 -5.65
CA VAL A 121 4.27 5.30 -5.28
C VAL A 121 4.90 4.15 -6.07
N VAL A 122 5.03 3.01 -5.42
CA VAL A 122 5.49 1.77 -6.06
C VAL A 122 4.39 1.14 -6.91
N GLY A 123 3.17 1.19 -6.45
CA GLY A 123 2.03 0.67 -7.16
C GLY A 123 0.72 1.30 -6.75
N ILE A 124 -0.24 1.25 -7.67
CA ILE A 124 -1.64 1.60 -7.43
C ILE A 124 -2.46 0.36 -7.76
N ARG A 125 -3.29 -0.05 -6.84
CA ARG A 125 -4.17 -1.20 -6.95
C ARG A 125 -5.60 -0.79 -6.65
N THR A 126 -6.56 -1.45 -7.30
CA THR A 126 -7.99 -1.24 -7.05
C THR A 126 -8.53 -2.34 -6.19
N TRP A 127 -9.54 -2.02 -5.41
CA TRP A 127 -10.26 -2.99 -4.60
C TRP A 127 -11.77 -2.80 -4.68
N ARG A 128 -12.49 -3.88 -4.54
CA ARG A 128 -13.94 -3.91 -4.39
C ARG A 128 -14.37 -5.18 -3.69
N TYR A 129 -15.52 -5.13 -3.05
CA TYR A 129 -16.18 -6.33 -2.58
C TYR A 129 -17.14 -6.87 -3.64
N LEU A 130 -17.12 -8.18 -3.85
CA LEU A 130 -18.03 -8.84 -4.77
C LEU A 130 -19.43 -8.93 -4.15
N LEU A 131 -20.46 -8.60 -4.94
CA LEU A 131 -21.85 -8.65 -4.47
C LEU A 131 -22.25 -10.07 -4.04
N GLY A 132 -22.81 -10.18 -2.83
CA GLY A 132 -23.25 -11.44 -2.25
C GLY A 132 -22.13 -12.37 -1.77
N MET A 133 -20.88 -11.90 -1.81
CA MET A 133 -19.71 -12.61 -1.31
C MET A 133 -18.94 -11.68 -0.38
N ASP A 134 -18.48 -12.20 0.75
CA ASP A 134 -17.58 -11.45 1.66
C ASP A 134 -16.12 -11.47 1.17
N GLU A 135 -15.94 -11.50 -0.15
CA GLU A 135 -14.65 -11.57 -0.79
C GLU A 135 -14.26 -10.22 -1.37
N ILE A 136 -13.03 -9.82 -1.09
CA ILE A 136 -12.42 -8.65 -1.70
C ILE A 136 -11.67 -9.06 -2.98
N GLU A 137 -11.91 -8.31 -4.06
CA GLU A 137 -11.14 -8.40 -5.30
C GLU A 137 -10.14 -7.26 -5.35
N VAL A 138 -8.88 -7.58 -5.58
CA VAL A 138 -7.78 -6.61 -5.71
C VAL A 138 -7.10 -6.80 -7.05
N GLU A 139 -7.04 -5.72 -7.84
CA GLU A 139 -6.40 -5.73 -9.16
C GLU A 139 -5.25 -4.73 -9.23
N ASP A 140 -4.19 -5.09 -9.93
CA ASP A 140 -3.08 -4.19 -10.19
C ASP A 140 -3.47 -3.20 -11.30
N TYR A 141 -3.21 -1.91 -11.08
CA TYR A 141 -3.42 -0.84 -12.06
C TYR A 141 -2.09 -0.27 -12.57
N TYR A 142 -1.17 -0.02 -11.65
CA TYR A 142 0.14 0.54 -11.93
C TYR A 142 1.16 -0.06 -10.98
N THR A 143 2.34 -0.40 -11.50
CA THR A 143 3.46 -0.90 -10.69
C THR A 143 4.77 -0.38 -11.25
N THR A 144 5.63 0.13 -10.38
CA THR A 144 7.02 0.48 -10.71
C THR A 144 7.96 -0.67 -10.35
N TRP A 145 9.15 -0.60 -10.92
CA TRP A 145 10.19 -1.64 -10.70
C TRP A 145 10.85 -1.60 -9.34
N SER A 146 11.02 -0.41 -8.76
CA SER A 146 11.67 -0.22 -7.46
C SER A 146 11.01 -1.05 -6.37
N GLY A 147 9.68 -1.21 -6.43
CA GLY A 147 8.97 -2.03 -5.47
C GLY A 147 9.26 -3.53 -5.59
N LEU A 148 9.54 -4.00 -6.79
CA LEU A 148 9.89 -5.41 -7.00
C LEU A 148 11.33 -5.71 -6.59
N GLU A 149 12.25 -4.78 -6.72
CA GLU A 149 13.61 -4.90 -6.20
C GLU A 149 13.61 -5.02 -4.67
N ASP A 150 12.77 -4.24 -4.00
CA ASP A 150 12.64 -4.29 -2.56
C ASP A 150 11.97 -5.58 -2.06
N LEU A 151 11.04 -6.12 -2.86
CA LEU A 151 10.36 -7.38 -2.57
C LEU A 151 11.21 -8.62 -2.93
N ALA A 152 12.13 -8.49 -3.88
CA ALA A 152 13.00 -9.55 -4.34
C ALA A 152 14.47 -9.08 -4.33
N PRO A 153 15.11 -8.99 -3.15
CA PRO A 153 16.50 -8.53 -3.05
C PRO A 153 17.47 -9.49 -3.74
N GLY A 154 18.56 -8.92 -4.29
CA GLY A 154 19.66 -9.67 -4.88
C GLY A 154 19.50 -9.98 -6.37
N PRO A 155 20.13 -11.09 -6.87
CA PRO A 155 20.15 -11.40 -8.30
C PRO A 155 18.77 -11.58 -8.92
N ILE A 156 17.81 -12.10 -8.17
CA ILE A 156 16.42 -12.33 -8.63
C ILE A 156 15.71 -11.00 -8.90
N GLY A 157 15.87 -10.00 -8.05
CA GLY A 157 15.31 -8.67 -8.27
C GLY A 157 15.84 -8.02 -9.55
N ARG A 158 17.14 -8.17 -9.82
CA ARG A 158 17.77 -7.67 -11.04
C ARG A 158 17.28 -8.37 -12.31
N ILE A 159 17.05 -9.68 -12.24
CA ILE A 159 16.50 -10.45 -13.36
C ILE A 159 15.06 -10.05 -13.62
N LEU A 160 14.25 -9.90 -12.57
CA LEU A 160 12.88 -9.41 -12.68
C LEU A 160 12.83 -7.99 -13.26
N LYS A 161 13.71 -7.10 -12.84
CA LYS A 161 13.84 -5.76 -13.41
C LYS A 161 14.09 -5.80 -14.92
N ARG A 162 15.09 -6.56 -15.37
CA ARG A 162 15.39 -6.74 -16.80
C ARG A 162 14.21 -7.32 -17.56
N TYR A 163 13.57 -8.35 -17.03
CA TYR A 163 12.45 -9.02 -17.69
C TYR A 163 11.27 -8.07 -17.91
N LEU A 164 11.02 -7.19 -17.01
CA LEU A 164 9.87 -6.33 -17.06
C LEU A 164 10.18 -4.98 -17.75
N GLU A 165 11.43 -4.51 -17.76
CA GLU A 165 11.89 -3.41 -18.63
C GLU A 165 11.73 -3.75 -20.12
N THR A 166 11.70 -5.03 -20.47
CA THR A 166 11.50 -5.51 -21.84
C THR A 166 10.02 -5.74 -22.20
N ARG A 167 9.07 -5.62 -21.26
CA ARG A 167 7.65 -5.70 -21.57
C ARG A 167 7.09 -4.33 -21.91
N PRO A 168 6.33 -4.21 -23.01
CA PRO A 168 5.58 -2.97 -23.24
C PRO A 168 4.62 -2.77 -22.08
N THR A 169 4.64 -1.58 -21.53
CA THR A 169 3.67 -1.12 -20.54
C THR A 169 2.26 -1.26 -21.12
N VAL A 170 1.47 -2.13 -20.54
CA VAL A 170 0.04 -2.21 -20.80
C VAL A 170 -0.64 -1.24 -19.85
#